data_c71674ac7cd21989a880f706b4359974
#
_entry.id   c71674ac7cd21989a880f706b4359974
#
_cell.length_a   1.000
_cell.length_b   1.000
_cell.length_c   1.000
_cell.angle_alpha   90.00
_cell.angle_beta   90.00
_cell.angle_gamma   90.00
#
_symmetry.space_group_name_H-M   'P 1'
#
loop_
_entity.id
_entity.type
_entity.pdbx_description
1 polymer ?
#
loop_
_entity_poly.entity_id
_entity_poly.type
_entity_poly.pdbx_seq_one_letter_code
_entity_poly.pdbx_strand_id
1 'polypeptide(L)'
;MHAAPTIMCGPEPGAFPRAIWQENGVTRIEIGIPGEARRGILSPEAFAVLKSSAGKADPFLEQALRTGDYAALRAMPPQDQDLTVEPIEETELLAKGSHGEIPVTLYRAAGPPGTRPALVYLHGGGFRMGSRRSTEHSMRLLAQYSSAAVFSVEYRLAPEHRFPCATDDAWNALRWVYRHAAELDVDRARILIGGDSAGGNLAAACARRDRNMRTGILKGQLLVYPVLSQCEPALPGYHFSAGDYEICEEQKQLIQAAVFSLKNTMDGFRLYTKT
;
A
#
# COMPACT_ATOMS: atom_id res chain seq x y z
N MET A 1 -13.34 -31.21 5.39
CA MET A 1 -13.32 -30.77 6.80
C MET A 1 -12.25 -29.71 6.91
N HIS A 2 -12.62 -28.43 7.04
CA HIS A 2 -11.64 -27.39 7.32
C HIS A 2 -11.19 -27.56 8.77
N ALA A 3 -9.88 -27.67 8.99
CA ALA A 3 -9.35 -27.66 10.35
C ALA A 3 -9.74 -26.33 11.01
N ALA A 4 -10.28 -26.37 12.21
CA ALA A 4 -10.60 -25.18 12.97
C ALA A 4 -9.33 -24.32 13.15
N PRO A 5 -9.39 -22.99 13.01
CA PRO A 5 -8.22 -22.15 13.19
C PRO A 5 -7.69 -22.28 14.63
N THR A 6 -6.37 -22.39 14.75
CA THR A 6 -5.73 -22.35 16.06
C THR A 6 -5.68 -20.90 16.52
N ILE A 7 -6.42 -20.57 17.56
CA ILE A 7 -6.42 -19.23 18.17
C ILE A 7 -5.17 -19.12 19.04
N MET A 8 -4.22 -18.29 18.66
CA MET A 8 -3.08 -17.94 19.48
C MET A 8 -3.34 -16.55 20.07
N CYS A 9 -3.60 -16.49 21.37
CA CYS A 9 -3.56 -15.20 22.10
C CYS A 9 -2.10 -14.80 22.30
N GLY A 10 -1.75 -13.57 21.98
CA GLY A 10 -0.44 -13.03 22.31
C GLY A 10 -0.23 -12.97 23.83
N PRO A 11 1.03 -12.96 24.30
CA PRO A 11 1.37 -13.07 25.74
C PRO A 11 1.12 -11.78 26.54
N GLU A 12 0.64 -10.67 25.93
CA GLU A 12 0.49 -9.40 26.63
C GLU A 12 -0.97 -8.95 26.78
N PRO A 13 -1.34 -8.31 27.90
CA PRO A 13 -2.66 -7.70 28.08
C PRO A 13 -2.89 -6.62 27.00
N GLY A 14 -3.95 -6.77 26.21
CA GLY A 14 -4.28 -5.88 25.10
C GLY A 14 -3.81 -6.36 23.72
N ALA A 15 -3.14 -7.51 23.62
CA ALA A 15 -2.81 -8.11 22.34
C ALA A 15 -4.08 -8.50 21.58
N PHE A 16 -4.15 -8.13 20.31
CA PHE A 16 -5.24 -8.56 19.44
C PHE A 16 -5.25 -10.08 19.28
N PRO A 17 -6.41 -10.74 19.45
CA PRO A 17 -6.53 -12.17 19.22
C PRO A 17 -6.16 -12.49 17.76
N ARG A 18 -5.39 -13.56 17.57
CA ARG A 18 -4.94 -13.99 16.23
C ARG A 18 -5.40 -15.42 15.97
N ALA A 19 -6.00 -15.64 14.82
CA ALA A 19 -6.23 -16.96 14.28
C ALA A 19 -5.30 -17.16 13.07
N ILE A 20 -4.56 -18.28 13.05
CA ILE A 20 -3.62 -18.58 11.98
C ILE A 20 -3.98 -19.97 11.42
N TRP A 21 -4.17 -20.06 10.11
CA TRP A 21 -4.41 -21.34 9.44
C TRP A 21 -3.81 -21.38 8.05
N GLN A 22 -3.72 -22.59 7.49
CA GLN A 22 -3.28 -22.81 6.11
C GLN A 22 -4.48 -23.08 5.21
N GLU A 23 -4.57 -22.39 4.09
CA GLU A 23 -5.60 -22.59 3.09
C GLU A 23 -4.96 -22.51 1.69
N ASN A 24 -5.06 -23.60 0.91
CA ASN A 24 -4.51 -23.68 -0.43
C ASN A 24 -3.02 -23.30 -0.54
N GLY A 25 -2.21 -23.67 0.47
CA GLY A 25 -0.78 -23.36 0.52
C GLY A 25 -0.47 -21.92 0.96
N VAL A 26 -1.48 -21.15 1.37
CA VAL A 26 -1.35 -19.77 1.87
C VAL A 26 -1.55 -19.80 3.39
N THR A 27 -0.66 -19.14 4.13
CA THR A 27 -0.89 -18.84 5.55
C THR A 27 -1.84 -17.69 5.67
N ARG A 28 -2.97 -17.91 6.30
CA ARG A 28 -3.92 -16.84 6.65
C ARG A 28 -3.75 -16.47 8.11
N ILE A 29 -3.75 -15.19 8.36
CA ILE A 29 -3.70 -14.60 9.70
C ILE A 29 -4.90 -13.67 9.83
N GLU A 30 -5.80 -14.00 10.73
CA GLU A 30 -6.92 -13.13 11.09
C GLU A 30 -6.60 -12.46 12.42
N ILE A 31 -6.76 -11.15 12.46
CA ILE A 31 -6.57 -10.35 13.67
C ILE A 31 -7.95 -9.94 14.15
N GLY A 32 -8.38 -10.47 15.28
CA GLY A 32 -9.66 -10.16 15.89
C GLY A 32 -9.64 -8.85 16.67
N ILE A 33 -10.81 -8.34 16.98
CA ILE A 33 -11.00 -7.17 17.85
C ILE A 33 -11.06 -7.66 19.30
N PRO A 34 -10.30 -7.10 20.25
CA PRO A 34 -10.34 -7.53 21.63
C PRO A 34 -11.76 -7.46 22.22
N GLY A 35 -12.22 -8.56 22.82
CA GLY A 35 -13.56 -8.65 23.40
C GLY A 35 -14.71 -8.84 22.43
N GLU A 36 -14.46 -8.94 21.11
CA GLU A 36 -15.46 -9.16 20.08
C GLU A 36 -15.30 -10.55 19.45
N ALA A 37 -16.35 -11.33 19.47
CA ALA A 37 -16.35 -12.67 18.88
C ALA A 37 -16.97 -12.72 17.47
N ARG A 38 -17.68 -11.67 17.06
CA ARG A 38 -18.30 -11.59 15.74
C ARG A 38 -17.27 -11.26 14.68
N ARG A 39 -17.43 -11.84 13.50
CA ARG A 39 -16.60 -11.55 12.34
C ARG A 39 -17.25 -10.47 11.46
N GLY A 40 -16.44 -9.85 10.61
CA GLY A 40 -16.92 -8.85 9.66
C GLY A 40 -17.45 -7.56 10.30
N ILE A 41 -17.00 -7.24 11.51
CA ILE A 41 -17.37 -6.04 12.26
C ILE A 41 -16.19 -5.07 12.33
N LEU A 42 -16.48 -3.78 12.33
CA LEU A 42 -15.48 -2.74 12.58
C LEU A 42 -15.19 -2.62 14.07
N SER A 43 -13.96 -2.28 14.41
CA SER A 43 -13.65 -1.86 15.79
C SER A 43 -14.48 -0.63 16.16
N PRO A 44 -14.73 -0.36 17.45
CA PRO A 44 -15.47 0.83 17.90
C PRO A 44 -14.87 2.12 17.32
N GLU A 45 -13.53 2.21 17.27
CA GLU A 45 -12.80 3.37 16.76
C GLU A 45 -13.01 3.52 15.24
N ALA A 46 -12.83 2.43 14.48
CA ALA A 46 -13.04 2.44 13.03
C ALA A 46 -14.51 2.76 12.68
N PHE A 47 -15.46 2.22 13.44
CA PHE A 47 -16.89 2.53 13.28
C PHE A 47 -17.17 4.02 13.54
N ALA A 48 -16.60 4.58 14.61
CA ALA A 48 -16.78 6.00 14.95
C ALA A 48 -16.23 6.91 13.84
N VAL A 49 -15.02 6.62 13.32
CA VAL A 49 -14.40 7.36 12.22
C VAL A 49 -15.26 7.29 10.96
N LEU A 50 -15.64 6.10 10.51
CA LEU A 50 -16.47 5.95 9.31
C LEU A 50 -17.84 6.60 9.47
N LYS A 51 -18.47 6.48 10.63
CA LYS A 51 -19.75 7.12 10.92
C LYS A 51 -19.65 8.65 10.90
N SER A 52 -18.56 9.20 11.42
CA SER A 52 -18.33 10.64 11.43
C SER A 52 -18.06 11.23 10.05
N SER A 53 -17.49 10.44 9.14
CA SER A 53 -17.17 10.81 7.76
C SER A 53 -18.26 10.43 6.74
N ALA A 54 -19.16 9.54 7.12
CA ALA A 54 -20.24 9.07 6.23
C ALA A 54 -21.09 10.23 5.71
N GLY A 55 -21.22 10.32 4.39
CA GLY A 55 -21.97 11.37 3.71
C GLY A 55 -21.28 12.74 3.69
N LYS A 56 -20.08 12.88 4.25
CA LYS A 56 -19.29 14.09 4.14
C LYS A 56 -18.29 13.91 3.00
N ALA A 57 -18.42 14.72 1.98
CA ALA A 57 -17.43 14.79 0.94
C ALA A 57 -16.20 15.55 1.45
N ASP A 58 -15.01 15.11 1.06
CA ASP A 58 -13.80 15.88 1.27
C ASP A 58 -13.81 17.08 0.29
N PRO A 59 -13.88 18.34 0.79
CA PRO A 59 -13.97 19.50 -0.07
C PRO A 59 -12.76 19.66 -1.01
N PHE A 60 -11.58 19.27 -0.57
CA PHE A 60 -10.37 19.31 -1.38
C PHE A 60 -10.41 18.27 -2.50
N LEU A 61 -10.88 17.06 -2.19
CA LEU A 61 -11.06 16.02 -3.20
C LEU A 61 -12.14 16.39 -4.21
N GLU A 62 -13.28 16.92 -3.78
CA GLU A 62 -14.33 17.41 -4.68
C GLU A 62 -13.83 18.52 -5.59
N GLN A 63 -13.10 19.49 -5.04
CA GLN A 63 -12.50 20.55 -5.82
C GLN A 63 -11.51 19.99 -6.86
N ALA A 64 -10.61 19.09 -6.44
CA ALA A 64 -9.64 18.48 -7.35
C ALA A 64 -10.32 17.69 -8.48
N LEU A 65 -11.38 16.94 -8.16
CA LEU A 65 -12.16 16.21 -9.17
C LEU A 65 -12.85 17.13 -10.17
N ARG A 66 -13.31 18.30 -9.72
CA ARG A 66 -13.99 19.30 -10.56
C ARG A 66 -13.02 20.08 -11.43
N THR A 67 -11.85 20.45 -10.90
CA THR A 67 -10.87 21.33 -11.57
C THR A 67 -9.77 20.55 -12.30
N GLY A 68 -9.54 19.29 -11.96
CA GLY A 68 -8.38 18.51 -12.40
C GLY A 68 -7.07 18.89 -11.71
N ASP A 69 -7.11 19.80 -10.73
CA ASP A 69 -5.94 20.21 -9.96
C ASP A 69 -5.83 19.42 -8.65
N TYR A 70 -4.84 18.60 -8.55
CA TYR A 70 -4.55 17.74 -7.39
C TYR A 70 -3.39 18.27 -6.52
N ALA A 71 -2.83 19.45 -6.82
CA ALA A 71 -1.64 19.95 -6.15
C ALA A 71 -1.81 20.05 -4.62
N ALA A 72 -2.96 20.56 -4.15
CA ALA A 72 -3.25 20.67 -2.72
C ALA A 72 -3.30 19.30 -2.03
N LEU A 73 -3.92 18.29 -2.66
CA LEU A 73 -3.99 16.92 -2.12
C LEU A 73 -2.61 16.24 -2.08
N ARG A 74 -1.75 16.51 -3.06
CA ARG A 74 -0.37 15.97 -3.09
C ARG A 74 0.54 16.61 -2.05
N ALA A 75 0.26 17.86 -1.69
CA ALA A 75 1.00 18.60 -0.68
C ALA A 75 0.58 18.29 0.76
N MET A 76 -0.45 17.48 0.97
CA MET A 76 -0.92 17.14 2.31
C MET A 76 0.17 16.41 3.10
N PRO A 77 0.40 16.81 4.37
CA PRO A 77 1.30 16.09 5.25
C PRO A 77 0.74 14.71 5.60
N PRO A 78 1.55 13.85 6.24
CA PRO A 78 1.04 12.61 6.83
C PRO A 78 -0.15 12.90 7.74
N GLN A 79 -1.18 12.05 7.66
CA GLN A 79 -2.40 12.19 8.47
C GLN A 79 -2.36 11.33 9.72
N ASP A 80 -1.41 10.41 9.81
CA ASP A 80 -1.13 9.55 10.94
C ASP A 80 -0.14 10.21 11.91
N GLN A 81 0.02 9.61 13.08
CA GLN A 81 1.00 10.02 14.07
C GLN A 81 2.31 9.26 13.83
N ASP A 82 3.44 9.95 13.94
CA ASP A 82 4.75 9.29 13.99
C ASP A 82 4.88 8.53 15.33
N LEU A 83 4.92 7.22 15.24
CA LEU A 83 5.06 6.30 16.37
C LEU A 83 6.48 5.72 16.48
N THR A 84 7.45 6.25 15.72
CA THR A 84 8.84 5.81 15.86
C THR A 84 9.43 6.25 17.20
N VAL A 85 10.17 5.33 17.83
CA VAL A 85 10.83 5.58 19.11
C VAL A 85 12.35 5.67 18.96
N GLU A 86 12.90 5.17 17.86
CA GLU A 86 14.32 5.22 17.53
C GLU A 86 14.57 6.25 16.42
N PRO A 87 15.76 6.89 16.40
CA PRO A 87 16.14 7.76 15.30
C PRO A 87 16.15 7.03 13.98
N ILE A 88 15.51 7.61 12.97
CA ILE A 88 15.52 7.13 11.60
C ILE A 88 16.33 8.10 10.74
N GLU A 89 17.35 7.58 10.08
CA GLU A 89 18.10 8.32 9.08
C GLU A 89 17.27 8.43 7.79
N GLU A 90 17.18 9.64 7.28
CA GLU A 90 16.49 9.95 6.02
C GLU A 90 17.50 10.50 5.01
N THR A 91 17.53 9.91 3.83
CA THR A 91 18.41 10.34 2.75
C THR A 91 17.61 10.54 1.47
N GLU A 92 17.69 11.75 0.91
CA GLU A 92 17.10 12.04 -0.39
C GLU A 92 18.00 11.53 -1.51
N LEU A 93 17.42 10.76 -2.41
CA LEU A 93 18.10 10.14 -3.53
C LEU A 93 17.36 10.44 -4.84
N LEU A 94 18.07 10.37 -5.95
CA LEU A 94 17.52 10.49 -7.29
C LEU A 94 17.81 9.20 -8.07
N ALA A 95 16.80 8.39 -8.25
CA ALA A 95 16.91 7.19 -9.06
C ALA A 95 16.81 7.56 -10.55
N LYS A 96 17.73 7.03 -11.37
CA LYS A 96 17.73 7.29 -12.81
C LYS A 96 16.63 6.46 -13.50
N GLY A 97 15.60 7.14 -14.00
CA GLY A 97 14.56 6.56 -14.82
C GLY A 97 14.81 6.70 -16.32
N SER A 98 13.94 6.11 -17.13
CA SER A 98 13.99 6.24 -18.61
C SER A 98 13.54 7.62 -19.12
N HIS A 99 12.81 8.38 -18.30
CA HIS A 99 12.24 9.67 -18.65
C HIS A 99 12.65 10.80 -17.69
N GLY A 100 13.77 10.64 -17.01
CA GLY A 100 14.28 11.60 -16.04
C GLY A 100 14.60 10.97 -14.69
N GLU A 101 14.87 11.81 -13.72
CA GLU A 101 15.15 11.41 -12.35
C GLU A 101 13.86 11.16 -11.58
N ILE A 102 13.86 10.14 -10.75
CA ILE A 102 12.75 9.74 -9.88
C ILE A 102 13.21 9.99 -8.45
N PRO A 103 12.59 10.95 -7.73
CA PRO A 103 12.94 11.19 -6.34
C PRO A 103 12.60 9.99 -5.46
N VAL A 104 13.50 9.66 -4.54
CA VAL A 104 13.34 8.54 -3.60
C VAL A 104 13.84 9.00 -2.25
N THR A 105 13.05 8.78 -1.19
CA THR A 105 13.53 8.93 0.19
C THR A 105 13.89 7.56 0.74
N LEU A 106 15.11 7.43 1.21
CA LEU A 106 15.61 6.24 1.90
C LEU A 106 15.50 6.45 3.42
N TYR A 107 14.79 5.54 4.08
CA TYR A 107 14.65 5.47 5.54
C TYR A 107 15.45 4.30 6.08
N ARG A 108 16.26 4.56 7.11
CA ARG A 108 17.05 3.56 7.82
C ARG A 108 16.97 3.75 9.32
N ALA A 109 16.67 2.70 10.05
CA ALA A 109 16.86 2.69 11.49
C ALA A 109 18.36 2.58 11.83
N ALA A 110 18.76 3.14 12.96
CA ALA A 110 20.09 2.90 13.54
C ALA A 110 20.33 1.39 13.69
N GLY A 111 21.57 0.96 13.53
CA GLY A 111 21.91 -0.46 13.66
C GLY A 111 23.36 -0.76 13.24
N PRO A 112 23.76 -2.03 13.36
CA PRO A 112 25.11 -2.42 13.02
C PRO A 112 25.42 -2.17 11.53
N PRO A 113 26.66 -1.88 11.18
CA PRO A 113 27.07 -1.77 9.79
C PRO A 113 26.87 -3.10 9.04
N GLY A 114 26.56 -3.00 7.76
CA GLY A 114 26.39 -4.17 6.89
C GLY A 114 25.20 -4.05 5.97
N THR A 115 25.09 -4.99 5.04
CA THR A 115 24.00 -5.01 4.07
C THR A 115 22.66 -5.39 4.69
N ARG A 116 21.60 -4.69 4.31
CA ARG A 116 20.23 -4.86 4.83
C ARG A 116 19.27 -5.37 3.76
N PRO A 117 18.16 -6.02 4.14
CA PRO A 117 17.04 -6.18 3.23
C PRO A 117 16.58 -4.83 2.71
N ALA A 118 15.98 -4.78 1.53
CA ALA A 118 15.38 -3.55 1.02
C ALA A 118 13.88 -3.74 0.75
N LEU A 119 13.11 -2.69 1.02
CA LEU A 119 11.73 -2.55 0.61
C LEU A 119 11.62 -1.30 -0.27
N VAL A 120 11.28 -1.49 -1.54
CA VAL A 120 10.90 -0.40 -2.43
C VAL A 120 9.40 -0.19 -2.28
N TYR A 121 8.98 0.97 -1.75
CA TYR A 121 7.59 1.26 -1.41
C TYR A 121 6.98 2.32 -2.32
N LEU A 122 5.75 2.06 -2.73
CA LEU A 122 4.96 2.87 -3.64
C LEU A 122 3.70 3.32 -2.91
N HIS A 123 3.53 4.62 -2.73
CA HIS A 123 2.40 5.20 -1.99
C HIS A 123 1.06 5.00 -2.71
N GLY A 124 -0.04 5.02 -1.96
CA GLY A 124 -1.39 5.04 -2.49
C GLY A 124 -1.83 6.41 -3.02
N GLY A 125 -3.10 6.55 -3.33
CA GLY A 125 -3.68 7.83 -3.78
C GLY A 125 -4.32 7.78 -5.17
N GLY A 126 -4.75 6.60 -5.62
CA GLY A 126 -5.52 6.44 -6.86
C GLY A 126 -4.78 6.90 -8.12
N PHE A 127 -3.44 6.80 -8.12
CA PHE A 127 -2.54 7.26 -9.20
C PHE A 127 -2.55 8.77 -9.48
N ARG A 128 -3.23 9.57 -8.65
CA ARG A 128 -3.45 11.02 -8.83
C ARG A 128 -3.00 11.83 -7.63
N MET A 129 -3.08 11.25 -6.46
CA MET A 129 -2.84 11.88 -5.16
C MET A 129 -1.76 11.11 -4.41
N GLY A 130 -1.45 11.58 -3.20
CA GLY A 130 -0.41 11.00 -2.39
C GLY A 130 0.98 11.48 -2.81
N SER A 131 1.95 11.15 -1.99
CA SER A 131 3.36 11.46 -2.19
C SER A 131 4.18 10.59 -1.24
N ARG A 132 5.48 10.60 -1.38
CA ARG A 132 6.41 10.01 -0.39
C ARG A 132 6.13 10.55 1.02
N ARG A 133 5.81 11.84 1.11
CA ARG A 133 5.54 12.52 2.36
C ARG A 133 4.26 12.02 3.03
N SER A 134 3.24 11.68 2.26
CA SER A 134 1.96 11.20 2.83
C SER A 134 2.08 9.86 3.56
N THR A 135 3.14 9.10 3.31
CA THR A 135 3.41 7.79 3.94
C THR A 135 4.66 7.80 4.83
N GLU A 136 5.24 8.97 5.08
CA GLU A 136 6.51 9.13 5.78
C GLU A 136 6.56 8.38 7.12
N HIS A 137 5.59 8.62 8.01
CA HIS A 137 5.56 7.98 9.32
C HIS A 137 5.49 6.46 9.25
N SER A 138 4.70 5.93 8.30
CA SER A 138 4.62 4.49 8.06
C SER A 138 5.94 3.91 7.54
N MET A 139 6.67 4.66 6.70
CA MET A 139 7.98 4.22 6.18
C MET A 139 9.06 4.23 7.27
N ARG A 140 9.03 5.22 8.16
CA ARG A 140 9.90 5.28 9.34
C ARG A 140 9.65 4.08 10.26
N LEU A 141 8.37 3.78 10.55
CA LEU A 141 7.98 2.61 11.34
C LEU A 141 8.43 1.29 10.69
N LEU A 142 8.21 1.13 9.39
CA LEU A 142 8.67 -0.05 8.66
C LEU A 142 10.19 -0.21 8.75
N ALA A 143 10.96 0.87 8.59
CA ALA A 143 12.41 0.83 8.73
C ALA A 143 12.84 0.41 10.14
N GLN A 144 12.19 0.96 11.19
CA GLN A 144 12.48 0.63 12.58
C GLN A 144 12.24 -0.85 12.90
N TYR A 145 11.06 -1.36 12.58
CA TYR A 145 10.67 -2.71 13.01
C TYR A 145 11.21 -3.83 12.11
N SER A 146 11.50 -3.56 10.84
CA SER A 146 12.04 -4.56 9.91
C SER A 146 13.55 -4.55 9.83
N SER A 147 14.21 -3.50 10.30
CA SER A 147 15.63 -3.22 10.07
C SER A 147 16.01 -3.17 8.58
N ALA A 148 15.05 -3.04 7.68
CA ALA A 148 15.27 -2.91 6.26
C ALA A 148 15.62 -1.47 5.87
N ALA A 149 16.30 -1.32 4.74
CA ALA A 149 16.39 -0.06 4.02
C ALA A 149 15.07 0.14 3.25
N VAL A 150 14.28 1.15 3.61
CA VAL A 150 12.97 1.42 3.01
C VAL A 150 13.11 2.59 2.03
N PHE A 151 12.83 2.34 0.75
CA PHE A 151 12.93 3.30 -0.34
C PHE A 151 11.53 3.75 -0.75
N SER A 152 11.10 4.92 -0.31
CA SER A 152 9.81 5.52 -0.69
C SER A 152 9.96 6.29 -2.00
N VAL A 153 9.19 5.91 -3.01
CA VAL A 153 9.35 6.37 -4.39
C VAL A 153 8.30 7.43 -4.75
N GLU A 154 8.76 8.58 -5.29
CA GLU A 154 7.91 9.61 -5.87
C GLU A 154 7.68 9.32 -7.35
N TYR A 155 6.75 8.45 -7.66
CA TYR A 155 6.40 8.16 -9.04
C TYR A 155 5.47 9.23 -9.63
N ARG A 156 5.53 9.45 -10.92
CA ARG A 156 4.72 10.46 -11.61
C ARG A 156 3.24 10.11 -11.60
N LEU A 157 2.40 11.12 -11.38
CA LEU A 157 0.97 10.99 -11.18
C LEU A 157 0.14 11.49 -12.37
N ALA A 158 -1.03 10.92 -12.54
CA ALA A 158 -2.06 11.40 -13.44
C ALA A 158 -2.79 12.62 -12.82
N PRO A 159 -3.42 13.48 -13.62
CA PRO A 159 -3.60 13.37 -15.08
C PRO A 159 -2.40 13.82 -15.91
N GLU A 160 -1.40 14.48 -15.34
CA GLU A 160 -0.25 15.03 -16.05
C GLU A 160 0.59 13.92 -16.70
N HIS A 161 0.77 12.83 -15.97
CA HIS A 161 1.54 11.67 -16.38
C HIS A 161 0.70 10.40 -16.28
N ARG A 162 -0.05 10.15 -17.34
CA ARG A 162 -0.93 8.97 -17.43
C ARG A 162 -0.15 7.67 -17.57
N PHE A 163 -0.86 6.54 -17.49
CA PHE A 163 -0.30 5.23 -17.79
C PHE A 163 0.47 5.25 -19.13
N PRO A 164 1.68 4.66 -19.19
CA PRO A 164 2.33 3.80 -18.19
C PRO A 164 3.34 4.50 -17.26
N CYS A 165 3.33 5.85 -17.16
CA CYS A 165 4.39 6.60 -16.47
C CYS A 165 4.67 6.09 -15.05
N ALA A 166 3.64 5.97 -14.20
CA ALA A 166 3.80 5.50 -12.83
C ALA A 166 4.38 4.07 -12.77
N THR A 167 3.92 3.18 -13.66
CA THR A 167 4.42 1.80 -13.73
C THR A 167 5.88 1.75 -14.17
N ASP A 168 6.27 2.60 -15.11
CA ASP A 168 7.65 2.67 -15.58
C ASP A 168 8.57 3.29 -14.53
N ASP A 169 8.12 4.31 -13.81
CA ASP A 169 8.89 4.91 -12.70
C ASP A 169 9.10 3.89 -11.58
N ALA A 170 8.05 3.19 -11.15
CA ALA A 170 8.14 2.15 -10.15
C ALA A 170 9.16 1.06 -10.54
N TRP A 171 9.09 0.58 -11.79
CA TRP A 171 10.02 -0.40 -12.30
C TRP A 171 11.46 0.12 -12.39
N ASN A 172 11.65 1.35 -12.84
CA ASN A 172 12.97 1.97 -12.95
C ASN A 172 13.60 2.21 -11.57
N ALA A 173 12.82 2.68 -10.58
CA ALA A 173 13.28 2.85 -9.20
C ALA A 173 13.72 1.50 -8.59
N LEU A 174 12.92 0.45 -8.74
CA LEU A 174 13.28 -0.91 -8.30
C LEU A 174 14.61 -1.37 -8.91
N ARG A 175 14.76 -1.22 -10.23
CA ARG A 175 16.00 -1.61 -10.92
C ARG A 175 17.18 -0.76 -10.51
N TRP A 176 16.96 0.51 -10.22
CA TRP A 176 18.01 1.41 -9.75
C TRP A 176 18.52 0.97 -8.37
N VAL A 177 17.62 0.70 -7.42
CA VAL A 177 17.99 0.14 -6.10
C VAL A 177 18.77 -1.16 -6.24
N TYR A 178 18.33 -2.08 -7.10
CA TYR A 178 19.04 -3.33 -7.34
C TYR A 178 20.45 -3.13 -7.90
N ARG A 179 20.63 -2.17 -8.82
CA ARG A 179 21.95 -1.90 -9.44
C ARG A 179 22.92 -1.23 -8.49
N HIS A 180 22.43 -0.33 -7.65
CA HIS A 180 23.24 0.42 -6.68
C HIS A 180 23.24 -0.21 -5.28
N ALA A 181 22.83 -1.47 -5.18
CA ALA A 181 22.67 -2.16 -3.90
C ALA A 181 23.94 -2.15 -3.05
N ALA A 182 25.12 -2.30 -3.66
CA ALA A 182 26.39 -2.26 -2.93
C ALA A 182 26.69 -0.86 -2.36
N GLU A 183 26.39 0.20 -3.11
CA GLU A 183 26.58 1.60 -2.69
C GLU A 183 25.56 2.01 -1.62
N LEU A 184 24.42 1.32 -1.60
CA LEU A 184 23.28 1.56 -0.71
C LEU A 184 23.26 0.59 0.48
N ASP A 185 24.30 -0.19 0.72
CA ASP A 185 24.33 -1.24 1.76
C ASP A 185 23.10 -2.15 1.74
N VAL A 186 22.65 -2.54 0.55
CA VAL A 186 21.49 -3.40 0.33
C VAL A 186 21.94 -4.79 -0.09
N ASP A 187 21.33 -5.80 0.50
CA ASP A 187 21.46 -7.18 0.06
C ASP A 187 20.56 -7.46 -1.15
N ARG A 188 21.18 -7.66 -2.31
CA ARG A 188 20.49 -7.99 -3.56
C ARG A 188 19.62 -9.24 -3.48
N ALA A 189 19.94 -10.17 -2.58
CA ALA A 189 19.18 -11.37 -2.39
C ALA A 189 17.91 -11.16 -1.54
N ARG A 190 17.69 -9.97 -0.97
CA ARG A 190 16.60 -9.66 -0.06
C ARG A 190 15.90 -8.34 -0.42
N ILE A 191 15.53 -8.17 -1.69
CA ILE A 191 14.78 -6.99 -2.16
C ILE A 191 13.31 -7.35 -2.31
N LEU A 192 12.46 -6.56 -1.68
CA LEU A 192 11.00 -6.63 -1.76
C LEU A 192 10.47 -5.36 -2.41
N ILE A 193 9.26 -5.44 -2.96
CA ILE A 193 8.49 -4.29 -3.38
C ILE A 193 7.17 -4.26 -2.62
N GLY A 194 6.69 -3.07 -2.29
CA GLY A 194 5.43 -2.94 -1.58
C GLY A 194 4.68 -1.67 -1.94
N GLY A 195 3.44 -1.59 -1.47
CA GLY A 195 2.61 -0.40 -1.62
C GLY A 195 1.19 -0.62 -1.14
N ASP A 196 0.52 0.48 -0.87
CA ASP A 196 -0.88 0.52 -0.47
C ASP A 196 -1.78 0.96 -1.62
N SER A 197 -2.98 0.41 -1.70
CA SER A 197 -4.01 0.82 -2.67
C SER A 197 -3.48 0.83 -4.13
N ALA A 198 -3.41 2.00 -4.78
CA ALA A 198 -2.82 2.19 -6.11
C ALA A 198 -1.33 1.82 -6.16
N GLY A 199 -0.57 2.13 -5.09
CA GLY A 199 0.82 1.71 -4.95
C GLY A 199 0.96 0.19 -4.87
N GLY A 200 0.01 -0.48 -4.20
CA GLY A 200 -0.08 -1.93 -4.18
C GLY A 200 -0.33 -2.54 -5.58
N ASN A 201 -1.11 -1.86 -6.42
CA ASN A 201 -1.27 -2.23 -7.82
C ASN A 201 0.06 -2.12 -8.59
N LEU A 202 0.77 -1.00 -8.43
CA LEU A 202 2.08 -0.81 -9.07
C LEU A 202 3.11 -1.85 -8.61
N ALA A 203 3.11 -2.19 -7.31
CA ALA A 203 3.97 -3.22 -6.75
C ALA A 203 3.69 -4.60 -7.37
N ALA A 204 2.42 -4.98 -7.48
CA ALA A 204 2.00 -6.22 -8.15
C ALA A 204 2.37 -6.24 -9.63
N ALA A 205 2.22 -5.09 -10.33
CA ALA A 205 2.61 -4.96 -11.74
C ALA A 205 4.13 -5.13 -11.92
N CYS A 206 4.94 -4.54 -11.02
CA CYS A 206 6.39 -4.73 -11.00
C CYS A 206 6.78 -6.19 -10.73
N ALA A 207 6.15 -6.85 -9.76
CA ALA A 207 6.42 -8.25 -9.48
C ALA A 207 6.06 -9.17 -10.66
N ARG A 208 4.95 -8.89 -11.34
CA ARG A 208 4.60 -9.58 -12.59
C ARG A 208 5.62 -9.32 -13.69
N ARG A 209 6.12 -8.08 -13.84
CA ARG A 209 7.14 -7.71 -14.83
C ARG A 209 8.46 -8.42 -14.54
N ASP A 210 8.91 -8.45 -13.28
CA ASP A 210 10.10 -9.18 -12.83
C ASP A 210 10.03 -10.66 -13.21
N ARG A 211 8.90 -11.32 -12.89
CA ARG A 211 8.65 -12.72 -13.23
C ARG A 211 8.67 -12.97 -14.75
N ASN A 212 7.97 -12.13 -15.53
CA ASN A 212 7.86 -12.30 -16.97
C ASN A 212 9.21 -12.09 -17.68
N MET A 213 10.00 -11.13 -17.21
CA MET A 213 11.35 -10.86 -17.72
C MET A 213 12.40 -11.80 -17.12
N ARG A 214 12.05 -12.60 -16.13
CA ARG A 214 12.95 -13.55 -15.42
C ARG A 214 14.18 -12.83 -14.84
N THR A 215 14.03 -11.60 -14.35
CA THR A 215 15.16 -10.84 -13.82
C THR A 215 15.55 -11.27 -12.41
N GLY A 216 14.61 -11.84 -11.64
CA GLY A 216 14.85 -12.41 -10.31
C GLY A 216 15.26 -11.38 -9.25
N ILE A 217 14.93 -10.11 -9.48
CA ILE A 217 15.23 -9.00 -8.55
C ILE A 217 14.44 -9.17 -7.26
N LEU A 218 13.14 -9.42 -7.38
CA LEU A 218 12.23 -9.46 -6.24
C LEU A 218 12.22 -10.83 -5.55
N LYS A 219 12.20 -10.80 -4.21
CA LYS A 219 12.02 -11.98 -3.36
C LYS A 219 10.66 -12.05 -2.70
N GLY A 220 9.89 -10.97 -2.77
CA GLY A 220 8.54 -10.91 -2.25
C GLY A 220 7.88 -9.58 -2.52
N GLN A 221 6.61 -9.49 -2.14
CA GLN A 221 5.83 -8.26 -2.25
C GLN A 221 5.00 -8.05 -0.98
N LEU A 222 4.89 -6.80 -0.55
CA LEU A 222 4.03 -6.33 0.53
C LEU A 222 2.86 -5.56 -0.07
N LEU A 223 1.70 -6.16 -0.10
CA LEU A 223 0.50 -5.55 -0.69
C LEU A 223 -0.48 -5.16 0.41
N VAL A 224 -0.68 -3.86 0.60
CA VAL A 224 -1.58 -3.31 1.61
C VAL A 224 -2.86 -2.86 0.90
N TYR A 225 -3.98 -3.54 1.14
CA TYR A 225 -5.28 -3.33 0.46
C TYR A 225 -5.14 -2.95 -1.03
N PRO A 226 -4.43 -3.76 -1.83
CA PRO A 226 -4.07 -3.37 -3.20
C PRO A 226 -5.29 -3.34 -4.11
N VAL A 227 -5.37 -2.35 -5.00
CA VAL A 227 -6.37 -2.32 -6.08
C VAL A 227 -5.86 -3.14 -7.26
N LEU A 228 -5.98 -4.47 -7.20
CA LEU A 228 -5.37 -5.38 -8.18
C LEU A 228 -6.08 -5.40 -9.53
N SER A 229 -7.36 -5.10 -9.56
CA SER A 229 -8.14 -5.00 -10.80
C SER A 229 -9.08 -3.82 -10.73
N GLN A 230 -9.16 -3.07 -11.83
CA GLN A 230 -10.08 -1.96 -12.02
C GLN A 230 -10.84 -2.13 -13.33
N CYS A 231 -10.98 -3.38 -13.76
CA CYS A 231 -11.73 -3.71 -14.95
C CYS A 231 -13.23 -3.64 -14.68
N GLU A 232 -14.00 -3.29 -15.69
CA GLU A 232 -15.46 -3.43 -15.63
C GLU A 232 -15.83 -4.89 -15.37
N PRO A 233 -16.98 -5.14 -14.69
CA PRO A 233 -17.42 -6.49 -14.31
C PRO A 233 -17.56 -7.48 -15.48
N ALA A 234 -17.39 -7.01 -16.71
CA ALA A 234 -17.58 -7.79 -17.93
C ALA A 234 -16.40 -8.68 -18.34
N LEU A 235 -15.25 -8.63 -17.66
CA LEU A 235 -14.14 -9.52 -18.01
C LEU A 235 -14.39 -10.93 -17.50
N PRO A 236 -14.29 -11.97 -18.35
CA PRO A 236 -14.44 -13.36 -17.92
C PRO A 236 -13.46 -13.70 -16.81
N GLY A 237 -13.96 -14.28 -15.72
CA GLY A 237 -13.16 -14.69 -14.58
C GLY A 237 -12.89 -13.60 -13.52
N TYR A 238 -13.41 -12.38 -13.73
CA TYR A 238 -13.39 -11.35 -12.69
C TYR A 238 -14.68 -11.40 -11.89
N HIS A 239 -14.54 -11.66 -10.60
CA HIS A 239 -15.63 -11.56 -9.63
C HIS A 239 -15.23 -10.58 -8.56
N PHE A 240 -15.98 -9.50 -8.41
CA PHE A 240 -15.95 -8.64 -7.25
C PHE A 240 -17.40 -8.50 -6.77
N SER A 241 -17.65 -9.00 -5.59
CA SER A 241 -18.94 -8.86 -4.94
C SER A 241 -18.74 -8.49 -3.48
N ALA A 242 -19.52 -7.55 -2.97
CA ALA A 242 -19.56 -7.28 -1.53
C ALA A 242 -19.99 -8.54 -0.73
N GLY A 243 -20.65 -9.51 -1.39
CA GLY A 243 -21.00 -10.80 -0.82
C GLY A 243 -19.81 -11.75 -0.61
N ASP A 244 -18.66 -11.47 -1.23
CA ASP A 244 -17.42 -12.26 -1.03
C ASP A 244 -16.75 -11.91 0.30
N TYR A 245 -17.22 -10.87 0.98
CA TYR A 245 -16.68 -10.40 2.25
C TYR A 245 -17.66 -10.69 3.38
N GLU A 246 -17.13 -11.21 4.47
CA GLU A 246 -17.90 -11.39 5.71
C GLU A 246 -18.08 -10.01 6.35
N ILE A 247 -19.29 -9.43 6.20
CA ILE A 247 -19.62 -8.10 6.70
C ILE A 247 -20.83 -8.23 7.62
N CYS A 248 -20.73 -7.71 8.85
CA CYS A 248 -21.83 -7.65 9.78
C CYS A 248 -23.01 -6.84 9.19
N GLU A 249 -24.20 -7.42 9.18
CA GLU A 249 -25.37 -6.84 8.53
C GLU A 249 -25.73 -5.45 9.09
N GLU A 250 -25.55 -5.25 10.40
CA GLU A 250 -25.81 -3.97 11.09
C GLU A 250 -24.91 -2.82 10.61
N GLN A 251 -23.72 -3.15 10.09
CA GLN A 251 -22.74 -2.17 9.62
C GLN A 251 -22.58 -2.15 8.10
N LYS A 252 -23.27 -3.01 7.41
CA LYS A 252 -23.13 -3.25 5.97
C LYS A 252 -23.27 -1.99 5.12
N GLN A 253 -24.28 -1.20 5.36
CA GLN A 253 -24.52 0.03 4.60
C GLN A 253 -23.35 1.03 4.78
N LEU A 254 -22.86 1.18 6.01
CA LEU A 254 -21.74 2.07 6.31
C LEU A 254 -20.46 1.59 5.63
N ILE A 255 -20.14 0.30 5.75
CA ILE A 255 -18.96 -0.30 5.14
C ILE A 255 -19.03 -0.21 3.61
N GLN A 256 -20.18 -0.53 3.03
CA GLN A 256 -20.36 -0.45 1.58
C GLN A 256 -20.23 0.98 1.06
N ALA A 257 -20.80 1.96 1.74
CA ALA A 257 -20.68 3.36 1.35
C ALA A 257 -19.24 3.89 1.44
N ALA A 258 -18.50 3.47 2.46
CA ALA A 258 -17.14 3.96 2.73
C ALA A 258 -16.06 3.23 1.90
N VAL A 259 -16.20 1.90 1.75
CA VAL A 259 -15.11 1.05 1.21
C VAL A 259 -15.35 0.64 -0.24
N PHE A 260 -16.61 0.43 -0.63
CA PHE A 260 -16.97 -0.14 -1.92
C PHE A 260 -17.57 0.86 -2.91
N SER A 261 -17.19 2.13 -2.84
CA SER A 261 -17.60 3.12 -3.84
C SER A 261 -16.92 2.87 -5.18
N LEU A 262 -17.49 1.95 -5.97
CA LEU A 262 -17.01 1.58 -7.31
C LEU A 262 -16.89 2.80 -8.25
N LYS A 263 -17.81 3.76 -8.14
CA LYS A 263 -17.81 4.96 -8.99
C LYS A 263 -16.51 5.76 -8.84
N ASN A 264 -16.10 6.06 -7.61
CA ASN A 264 -14.89 6.84 -7.35
C ASN A 264 -13.62 6.11 -7.83
N THR A 265 -13.61 4.78 -7.73
CA THR A 265 -12.51 3.93 -8.21
C THR A 265 -12.42 3.93 -9.73
N MET A 266 -13.55 3.82 -10.43
CA MET A 266 -13.60 3.82 -11.90
C MET A 266 -13.23 5.17 -12.51
N ASP A 267 -13.71 6.28 -11.93
CA ASP A 267 -13.34 7.62 -12.38
C ASP A 267 -11.85 7.88 -12.20
N GLY A 268 -11.26 7.37 -11.12
CA GLY A 268 -9.83 7.41 -10.91
C GLY A 268 -9.04 6.66 -11.97
N PHE A 269 -9.51 5.49 -12.35
CA PHE A 269 -8.87 4.67 -13.36
C PHE A 269 -8.92 5.29 -14.77
N ARG A 270 -10.07 5.86 -15.14
CA ARG A 270 -10.21 6.58 -16.43
C ARG A 270 -9.25 7.77 -16.55
N LEU A 271 -8.99 8.48 -15.46
CA LEU A 271 -8.00 9.55 -15.44
C LEU A 271 -6.57 9.03 -15.54
N TYR A 272 -6.29 7.84 -15.02
CA TYR A 272 -4.97 7.20 -15.09
C TYR A 272 -4.71 6.58 -16.47
N THR A 273 -5.69 5.93 -17.01
CA THR A 273 -5.63 5.33 -18.33
C THR A 273 -6.05 6.24 -19.46
N LYS A 274 -6.01 6.43 -20.46
CA LYS A 274 -6.51 7.35 -21.50
C LYS A 274 -7.93 6.99 -22.01
N THR A 275 -8.60 6.07 -21.34
CA THR A 275 -9.93 5.58 -21.77
C THR A 275 -11.05 6.29 -21.03
#